data_f6ce6d3a9da7243145cde85ffe6ee793
#
_entry.id   f6ce6d3a9da7243145cde85ffe6ee793
#
_cell.length_a   1.000
_cell.length_b   1.000
_cell.length_c   1.000
_cell.angle_alpha   90.00
_cell.angle_beta   90.00
_cell.angle_gamma   90.00
#
_symmetry.space_group_name_H-M   'P 1'
#
loop_
_entity.id
_entity.type
_entity.pdbx_description
1 polymer ?
#
loop_
_entity_poly.entity_id
_entity_poly.type
_entity_poly.pdbx_seq_one_letter_code
_entity_poly.pdbx_strand_id
1 'polypeptide(L)'
;MKHFIFTLLLLLSLVTTACADKPLIMGAERTKEYLPQLEEKRVAVLANHTAMAGEEHLVDMLVREGINVVGIFSPEHGFRGGADAGEHVK
;
A
#
# COMPACT_ATOMS: atom_id res chain seq x y z
N MET A 1 31.84 40.21 -18.19
CA MET A 1 31.27 39.08 -18.96
C MET A 1 31.58 37.71 -18.36
N LYS A 2 32.79 37.41 -17.92
CA LYS A 2 33.14 36.11 -17.35
C LYS A 2 32.37 35.81 -16.06
N HIS A 3 32.11 36.79 -15.20
CA HIS A 3 31.36 36.62 -13.95
C HIS A 3 29.86 36.39 -14.19
N PHE A 4 29.29 36.99 -15.26
CA PHE A 4 27.87 36.84 -15.61
C PHE A 4 27.55 35.42 -16.07
N ILE A 5 28.43 34.82 -16.87
CA ILE A 5 28.28 33.42 -17.35
C ILE A 5 28.41 32.45 -16.19
N PHE A 6 29.31 32.72 -15.24
CA PHE A 6 29.50 31.85 -14.06
C PHE A 6 28.29 31.89 -13.13
N THR A 7 27.70 33.07 -12.95
CA THR A 7 26.48 33.25 -12.13
C THR A 7 25.27 32.60 -12.81
N LEU A 8 25.17 32.68 -14.13
CA LEU A 8 24.11 32.04 -14.89
C LEU A 8 24.19 30.52 -14.85
N LEU A 9 25.40 29.94 -14.93
CA LEU A 9 25.65 28.50 -14.80
C LEU A 9 25.34 28.01 -13.36
N LEU A 10 25.64 28.80 -12.34
CA LEU A 10 25.32 28.48 -10.95
C LEU A 10 23.80 28.50 -10.69
N LEU A 11 23.09 29.43 -11.27
CA LEU A 11 21.62 29.48 -11.20
C LEU A 11 20.95 28.33 -11.95
N LEU A 12 21.51 27.89 -13.08
CA LEU A 12 20.98 26.77 -13.85
C LEU A 12 21.17 25.44 -13.13
N SER A 13 22.23 25.27 -12.33
CA SER A 13 22.47 24.06 -11.52
C SER A 13 21.53 23.93 -10.33
N LEU A 14 20.89 25.01 -9.87
CA LEU A 14 19.91 24.97 -8.77
C LEU A 14 18.52 24.47 -9.21
N VAL A 15 18.23 24.47 -10.50
CA VAL A 15 16.88 24.11 -11.02
C VAL A 15 16.71 22.60 -11.20
N THR A 16 17.78 21.80 -11.17
CA THR A 16 17.74 20.38 -11.47
C THR A 16 17.43 19.45 -10.26
N THR A 17 17.27 20.01 -9.06
CA THR A 17 17.01 19.22 -7.83
C THR A 17 15.54 19.15 -7.40
N ALA A 18 14.58 19.63 -8.20
CA ALA A 18 13.18 19.77 -7.80
C ALA A 18 12.26 18.61 -8.17
N CYS A 19 12.77 17.51 -8.74
CA CYS A 19 12.01 16.27 -9.00
C CYS A 19 12.50 15.15 -8.09
N ALA A 20 12.29 15.28 -6.77
CA ALA A 20 12.29 14.12 -5.91
C ALA A 20 10.96 13.39 -6.15
N ASP A 21 10.99 12.27 -6.88
CA ASP A 21 9.84 11.37 -7.00
C ASP A 21 9.41 10.96 -5.60
N LYS A 22 8.23 11.42 -5.18
CA LYS A 22 7.65 10.93 -3.93
C LYS A 22 7.36 9.44 -4.11
N PRO A 23 7.80 8.57 -3.20
CA PRO A 23 7.52 7.15 -3.30
C PRO A 23 6.00 6.94 -3.37
N LEU A 24 5.56 6.09 -4.30
CA LEU A 24 4.17 5.70 -4.41
C LEU A 24 3.80 4.85 -3.17
N ILE A 25 2.86 5.34 -2.37
CA ILE A 25 2.33 4.60 -1.24
C ILE A 25 1.00 3.99 -1.66
N MET A 26 0.91 2.66 -1.61
CA MET A 26 -0.32 1.94 -1.95
C MET A 26 -1.43 2.23 -0.93
N GLY A 27 -2.69 2.17 -1.36
CA GLY A 27 -3.82 2.44 -0.48
C GLY A 27 -3.84 1.58 0.79
N ALA A 28 -3.51 0.30 0.66
CA ALA A 28 -3.44 -0.63 1.79
C ALA A 28 -2.35 -0.27 2.82
N GLU A 29 -1.30 0.44 2.42
CA GLU A 29 -0.22 0.90 3.31
C GLU A 29 -0.57 2.19 4.07
N ARG A 30 -1.65 2.88 3.68
CA ARG A 30 -2.13 4.10 4.33
C ARG A 30 -2.93 3.80 5.60
N THR A 31 -2.39 2.97 6.44
CA THR A 31 -3.06 2.42 7.65
C THR A 31 -3.57 3.50 8.58
N LYS A 32 -2.85 4.61 8.73
CA LYS A 32 -3.25 5.74 9.57
C LYS A 32 -4.54 6.42 9.11
N GLU A 33 -4.89 6.29 7.82
CA GLU A 33 -6.07 6.92 7.25
C GLU A 33 -7.33 6.05 7.43
N TYR A 34 -7.21 4.72 7.39
CA TYR A 34 -8.40 3.86 7.40
C TYR A 34 -8.56 2.98 8.66
N LEU A 35 -7.49 2.61 9.36
CA LEU A 35 -7.63 1.78 10.58
C LEU A 35 -8.54 2.40 11.63
N PRO A 36 -8.49 3.73 11.91
CA PRO A 36 -9.41 4.34 12.86
C PRO A 36 -10.88 4.20 12.48
N GLN A 37 -11.18 4.04 11.18
CA GLN A 37 -12.55 3.85 10.70
C GLN A 37 -13.05 2.41 10.89
N LEU A 38 -12.14 1.46 11.11
CA LEU A 38 -12.44 0.03 11.29
C LEU A 38 -12.47 -0.38 12.75
N GLU A 39 -11.97 0.46 13.65
CA GLU A 39 -11.99 0.21 15.08
C GLU A 39 -13.44 -0.01 15.59
N GLU A 40 -13.59 -0.96 16.52
CA GLU A 40 -14.89 -1.36 17.11
C GLU A 40 -15.93 -1.90 16.11
N LYS A 41 -15.56 -2.11 14.85
CA LYS A 41 -16.43 -2.67 13.84
C LYS A 41 -16.15 -4.16 13.61
N ARG A 42 -17.20 -4.87 13.18
CA ARG A 42 -17.06 -6.21 12.63
C ARG A 42 -16.73 -6.08 11.15
N VAL A 43 -15.54 -6.50 10.76
CA VAL A 43 -15.01 -6.28 9.41
C VAL A 43 -14.98 -7.59 8.63
N ALA A 44 -15.60 -7.60 7.46
CA ALA A 44 -15.42 -8.66 6.47
C ALA A 44 -14.51 -8.15 5.36
N VAL A 45 -13.58 -8.98 4.92
CA VAL A 45 -12.58 -8.61 3.91
C VAL A 45 -12.81 -9.42 2.64
N LEU A 46 -12.93 -8.75 1.50
CA LEU A 46 -12.88 -9.37 0.19
C LEU A 46 -11.47 -9.19 -0.38
N ALA A 47 -10.71 -10.26 -0.44
CA ALA A 47 -9.30 -10.21 -0.83
C ALA A 47 -8.82 -11.51 -1.45
N ASN A 48 -7.87 -11.42 -2.35
CA ASN A 48 -7.09 -12.55 -2.85
C ASN A 48 -5.62 -12.45 -2.35
N HIS A 49 -4.77 -13.34 -2.85
CA HIS A 49 -3.35 -13.39 -2.45
C HIS A 49 -2.54 -12.14 -2.82
N THR A 50 -3.03 -11.29 -3.72
CA THR A 50 -2.34 -10.06 -4.12
C THR A 50 -2.66 -8.85 -3.24
N ALA A 51 -3.58 -9.01 -2.26
CA ALA A 51 -3.96 -7.94 -1.34
C ALA A 51 -2.85 -7.74 -0.27
N MET A 52 -1.79 -7.05 -0.66
CA MET A 52 -0.63 -6.79 0.18
C MET A 52 -0.66 -5.37 0.76
N ALA A 53 -0.25 -5.25 2.00
CA ALA A 53 0.07 -3.98 2.65
C ALA A 53 1.58 -3.98 2.95
N GLY A 54 2.37 -3.47 2.02
CA GLY A 54 3.81 -3.67 2.02
C GLY A 54 4.18 -5.13 1.77
N GLU A 55 4.96 -5.73 2.65
CA GLU A 55 5.39 -7.14 2.56
C GLU A 55 4.44 -8.13 3.28
N GLU A 56 3.41 -7.62 3.97
CA GLU A 56 2.45 -8.41 4.73
C GLU A 56 1.11 -8.46 3.99
N HIS A 57 0.40 -9.61 4.05
CA HIS A 57 -0.94 -9.69 3.51
C HIS A 57 -1.90 -8.80 4.31
N LEU A 58 -2.80 -8.09 3.63
CA LEU A 58 -3.75 -7.14 4.24
C LEU A 58 -4.53 -7.75 5.42
N VAL A 59 -5.00 -9.00 5.29
CA VAL A 59 -5.75 -9.68 6.36
C VAL A 59 -4.88 -9.88 7.60
N ASP A 60 -3.64 -10.30 7.43
CA ASP A 60 -2.71 -10.53 8.56
C ASP A 60 -2.39 -9.21 9.27
N MET A 61 -2.19 -8.15 8.50
CA MET A 61 -1.98 -6.82 9.04
C MET A 61 -3.20 -6.34 9.85
N LEU A 62 -4.41 -6.49 9.33
CA LEU A 62 -5.63 -6.09 10.04
C LEU A 62 -5.80 -6.84 11.37
N VAL A 63 -5.56 -8.16 11.38
CA VAL A 63 -5.62 -8.98 12.59
C VAL A 63 -4.54 -8.55 13.58
N ARG A 64 -3.32 -8.33 13.12
CA ARG A 64 -2.20 -7.85 13.96
C ARG A 64 -2.50 -6.48 14.58
N GLU A 65 -3.15 -5.59 13.86
CA GLU A 65 -3.59 -4.28 14.36
C GLU A 65 -4.83 -4.33 15.29
N GLY A 66 -5.35 -5.52 15.56
CA GLY A 66 -6.48 -5.72 16.47
C GLY A 66 -7.85 -5.44 15.86
N ILE A 67 -7.95 -5.36 14.55
CA ILE A 67 -9.24 -5.22 13.85
C ILE A 67 -10.02 -6.53 13.96
N ASN A 68 -11.30 -6.44 14.31
CA ASN A 68 -12.18 -7.59 14.43
C ASN A 68 -12.61 -8.11 13.05
N VAL A 69 -11.75 -8.90 12.43
CA VAL A 69 -12.04 -9.56 11.15
C VAL A 69 -12.92 -10.77 11.39
N VAL A 70 -14.18 -10.69 10.97
CA VAL A 70 -15.21 -11.71 11.19
C VAL A 70 -15.40 -12.66 9.99
N GLY A 71 -14.84 -12.34 8.84
CA GLY A 71 -14.93 -13.17 7.65
C GLY A 71 -13.98 -12.70 6.55
N ILE A 72 -13.58 -13.63 5.73
CA ILE A 72 -12.78 -13.41 4.53
C ILE A 72 -13.50 -14.02 3.35
N PHE A 73 -13.74 -13.21 2.32
CA PHE A 73 -14.30 -13.64 1.04
C PHE A 73 -13.20 -13.55 -0.01
N SER A 74 -13.06 -14.58 -0.79
CA SER A 74 -12.01 -14.65 -1.78
C SER A 74 -12.56 -15.18 -3.10
N PRO A 75 -12.25 -14.53 -4.22
CA PRO A 75 -12.46 -15.15 -5.51
C PRO A 75 -11.55 -16.39 -5.64
N GLU A 76 -11.58 -17.05 -6.77
CA GLU A 76 -10.82 -18.26 -7.09
C GLU A 76 -9.42 -18.31 -6.43
N HIS A 77 -8.94 -19.51 -6.12
CA HIS A 77 -7.65 -19.80 -5.47
C HIS A 77 -7.53 -19.41 -3.99
N GLY A 78 -8.56 -18.85 -3.37
CA GLY A 78 -8.54 -18.43 -1.97
C GLY A 78 -7.69 -17.18 -1.71
N PHE A 79 -7.76 -16.64 -0.50
CA PHE A 79 -7.03 -15.40 -0.15
C PHE A 79 -5.50 -15.62 -0.01
N ARG A 80 -5.05 -16.88 0.10
CA ARG A 80 -3.62 -17.25 0.10
C ARG A 80 -3.12 -17.72 -1.27
N GLY A 81 -4.01 -17.90 -2.26
CA GLY A 81 -3.65 -18.30 -3.61
C GLY A 81 -3.26 -19.79 -3.76
N GLY A 82 -3.55 -20.61 -2.75
CA GLY A 82 -3.16 -22.02 -2.73
C GLY A 82 -4.22 -23.03 -3.19
N ALA A 83 -5.43 -22.55 -3.51
CA ALA A 83 -6.53 -23.42 -3.95
C ALA A 83 -6.68 -23.41 -5.46
N ASP A 84 -7.03 -24.56 -6.04
CA ASP A 84 -7.36 -24.64 -7.47
C ASP A 84 -8.75 -24.06 -7.76
N ALA A 85 -8.99 -23.67 -9.02
CA ALA A 85 -10.25 -23.11 -9.43
C ALA A 85 -11.41 -24.08 -9.16
N GLY A 86 -12.40 -23.64 -8.36
CA GLY A 86 -13.54 -24.46 -7.95
C GLY A 86 -13.29 -25.36 -6.73
N GLU A 87 -12.10 -25.33 -6.13
CA GLU A 87 -11.81 -26.05 -4.89
C GLU A 87 -12.47 -25.36 -3.68
N HIS A 88 -13.06 -26.15 -2.79
CA HIS A 88 -13.59 -25.63 -1.52
C HIS A 88 -12.44 -25.33 -0.53
N VAL A 89 -12.27 -24.05 -0.24
CA VAL A 89 -11.34 -23.59 0.81
C VAL A 89 -12.06 -23.64 2.16
N LYS A 90 -11.48 -24.37 3.11
CA LYS A 90 -11.98 -24.48 4.49
C LYS A 90 -11.39 -23.39 5.38
#